data_3df2e95b4e7f854ad5c4afa91ad8a9ed
#
_entry.id   3df2e95b4e7f854ad5c4afa91ad8a9ed
#
_cell.length_a   1.000
_cell.length_b   1.000
_cell.length_c   1.000
_cell.angle_alpha   90.00
_cell.angle_beta   90.00
_cell.angle_gamma   90.00
#
_symmetry.space_group_name_H-M   'P 1'
#
loop_
_entity.id
_entity.type
_entity.pdbx_description
1 polymer ?
#
loop_
_entity_poly.entity_id
_entity_poly.type
_entity_poly.pdbx_seq_one_letter_code
_entity_poly.pdbx_strand_id
1 'polypeptide(L)'
;MHFTETCDADVPHVIITVATTPAPVPDTAVTAPVHADLAAKGLLPRTHFIDAGYLDADLLLDTGAEHGVELISPIRPDASWQAKAGQGYDISAFAIDWDAQVVTCPQGHKSVNWLPGVDDWGTKRVQAVFADRVCPSRSLCTRAKVASRELRHPNYVRAV
;
A
#
# COMPACT_ATOMS: atom_id res chain seq x y z
N MET A 1 19.14 -7.59 -7.18
CA MET A 1 19.03 -7.95 -8.62
C MET A 1 17.58 -8.33 -8.89
N HIS A 2 17.00 -7.79 -9.95
CA HIS A 2 15.58 -7.89 -10.28
C HIS A 2 15.47 -8.41 -11.71
N PHE A 3 14.53 -9.32 -11.96
CA PHE A 3 14.29 -9.94 -13.25
C PHE A 3 12.86 -9.67 -13.68
N THR A 4 12.66 -9.34 -14.96
CA THR A 4 11.34 -9.30 -15.57
C THR A 4 11.30 -10.34 -16.68
N GLU A 5 10.29 -11.19 -16.67
CA GLU A 5 10.12 -12.28 -17.65
C GLU A 5 8.71 -12.23 -18.25
N THR A 6 8.58 -12.84 -19.43
CA THR A 6 7.26 -13.07 -20.04
C THR A 6 6.53 -14.17 -19.29
N CYS A 7 5.20 -14.07 -19.18
CA CYS A 7 4.36 -15.05 -18.47
C CYS A 7 3.15 -15.52 -19.29
N ASP A 8 3.17 -15.34 -20.61
CA ASP A 8 2.10 -15.82 -21.50
C ASP A 8 2.11 -17.35 -21.54
N ALA A 9 0.92 -17.97 -21.47
CA ALA A 9 0.80 -19.41 -21.32
C ALA A 9 1.31 -20.23 -22.52
N ASP A 10 1.27 -19.63 -23.71
CA ASP A 10 1.52 -20.34 -24.97
C ASP A 10 2.92 -20.12 -25.56
N VAL A 11 3.79 -19.40 -24.84
CA VAL A 11 5.14 -19.07 -25.28
C VAL A 11 6.18 -19.36 -24.19
N PRO A 12 7.45 -19.61 -24.56
CA PRO A 12 8.49 -19.77 -23.55
C PRO A 12 8.64 -18.53 -22.66
N HIS A 13 8.83 -18.74 -21.38
CA HIS A 13 9.16 -17.67 -20.45
C HIS A 13 10.60 -17.19 -20.71
N VAL A 14 10.74 -15.93 -21.03
CA VAL A 14 12.04 -15.32 -21.39
C VAL A 14 12.28 -14.11 -20.49
N ILE A 15 13.48 -14.04 -19.90
CA ILE A 15 13.91 -12.86 -19.16
C ILE A 15 14.17 -11.73 -20.18
N ILE A 16 13.37 -10.67 -20.12
CA ILE A 16 13.40 -9.53 -21.03
C ILE A 16 14.17 -8.34 -20.46
N THR A 17 14.30 -8.27 -19.13
CA THR A 17 15.09 -7.24 -18.46
C THR A 17 15.71 -7.75 -17.16
N VAL A 18 16.91 -7.26 -16.86
CA VAL A 18 17.63 -7.49 -15.61
C VAL A 18 18.07 -6.14 -15.05
N ALA A 19 17.61 -5.78 -13.87
CA ALA A 19 18.03 -4.58 -13.18
C ALA A 19 18.86 -4.93 -11.93
N THR A 20 19.95 -4.20 -11.72
CA THR A 20 20.79 -4.35 -10.53
C THR A 20 20.81 -3.04 -9.75
N THR A 21 20.49 -3.10 -8.47
CA THR A 21 20.50 -1.96 -7.57
C THR A 21 21.41 -2.22 -6.37
N PRO A 22 21.99 -1.19 -5.75
CA PRO A 22 22.61 -1.30 -4.43
C PRO A 22 21.61 -1.81 -3.39
N ALA A 23 22.07 -2.59 -2.40
CA ALA A 23 21.22 -3.20 -1.38
C ALA A 23 20.28 -2.24 -0.61
N PRO A 24 20.64 -0.96 -0.34
CA PRO A 24 19.75 -0.04 0.36
C PRO A 24 18.60 0.52 -0.49
N VAL A 25 18.61 0.33 -1.82
CA VAL A 25 17.55 0.82 -2.70
C VAL A 25 16.29 -0.01 -2.50
N PRO A 26 15.14 0.58 -2.16
CA PRO A 26 13.90 -0.16 -1.99
C PRO A 26 13.40 -0.71 -3.33
N ASP A 27 12.75 -1.86 -3.29
CA ASP A 27 12.23 -2.52 -4.49
C ASP A 27 11.21 -1.65 -5.25
N THR A 28 10.44 -0.81 -4.55
CA THR A 28 9.51 0.15 -5.18
C THR A 28 10.18 1.12 -6.14
N ALA A 29 11.44 1.47 -5.89
CA ALA A 29 12.19 2.36 -6.77
C ALA A 29 12.64 1.71 -8.09
N VAL A 30 12.42 0.41 -8.27
CA VAL A 30 12.89 -0.35 -9.46
C VAL A 30 11.83 -0.37 -10.55
N THR A 31 10.55 -0.33 -10.22
CA THR A 31 9.44 -0.54 -11.16
C THR A 31 9.41 0.51 -12.27
N ALA A 32 9.49 1.80 -11.94
CA ALA A 32 9.47 2.87 -12.95
C ALA A 32 10.70 2.80 -13.91
N PRO A 33 11.96 2.63 -13.46
CA PRO A 33 13.09 2.39 -14.34
C PRO A 33 12.95 1.15 -15.25
N VAL A 34 12.36 0.06 -14.74
CA VAL A 34 12.09 -1.14 -15.55
C VAL A 34 11.08 -0.84 -16.65
N HIS A 35 10.00 -0.11 -16.37
CA HIS A 35 9.03 0.29 -17.38
C HIS A 35 9.65 1.22 -18.44
N ALA A 36 10.49 2.15 -18.04
CA ALA A 36 11.21 3.02 -18.96
C ALA A 36 12.14 2.21 -19.91
N ASP A 37 12.86 1.23 -19.37
CA ASP A 37 13.72 0.33 -20.16
C ASP A 37 12.88 -0.53 -21.13
N LEU A 38 11.77 -1.11 -20.68
CA LEU A 38 10.86 -1.87 -21.51
C LEU A 38 10.21 -1.01 -22.60
N ALA A 39 9.86 0.24 -22.29
CA ALA A 39 9.34 1.20 -23.27
C ALA A 39 10.36 1.48 -24.37
N ALA A 40 11.61 1.74 -23.99
CA ALA A 40 12.70 2.00 -24.93
C ALA A 40 12.97 0.80 -25.87
N LYS A 41 12.70 -0.41 -25.40
CA LYS A 41 12.83 -1.65 -26.19
C LYS A 41 11.57 -2.00 -26.99
N GLY A 42 10.47 -1.28 -26.82
CA GLY A 42 9.16 -1.63 -27.41
C GLY A 42 8.55 -2.90 -26.83
N LEU A 43 8.86 -3.23 -25.58
CA LEU A 43 8.48 -4.46 -24.87
C LEU A 43 7.57 -4.18 -23.68
N LEU A 44 6.94 -3.02 -23.59
CA LEU A 44 5.98 -2.73 -22.52
C LEU A 44 4.82 -3.72 -22.55
N PRO A 45 4.53 -4.42 -21.42
CA PRO A 45 3.37 -5.29 -21.34
C PRO A 45 2.09 -4.47 -21.16
N ARG A 46 0.96 -5.06 -21.49
CA ARG A 46 -0.35 -4.49 -21.12
C ARG A 46 -0.61 -4.66 -19.63
N THR A 47 -0.20 -5.79 -19.07
CA THR A 47 -0.35 -6.14 -17.66
C THR A 47 0.99 -6.60 -17.12
N HIS A 48 1.41 -6.09 -15.97
CA HIS A 48 2.65 -6.47 -15.32
C HIS A 48 2.35 -6.98 -13.91
N PHE A 49 2.67 -8.26 -13.66
CA PHE A 49 2.56 -8.89 -12.35
C PHE A 49 3.82 -8.61 -11.56
N ILE A 50 3.68 -8.02 -10.37
CA ILE A 50 4.79 -7.68 -9.49
C ILE A 50 4.54 -8.18 -8.06
N ASP A 51 5.61 -8.45 -7.32
CA ASP A 51 5.47 -8.75 -5.90
C ASP A 51 5.06 -7.49 -5.11
N ALA A 52 4.40 -7.68 -3.98
CA ALA A 52 3.96 -6.61 -3.09
C ALA A 52 5.09 -5.68 -2.62
N GLY A 53 6.36 -6.13 -2.67
CA GLY A 53 7.54 -5.34 -2.39
C GLY A 53 7.80 -4.21 -3.39
N TYR A 54 7.39 -4.41 -4.65
CA TYR A 54 7.64 -3.50 -5.77
C TYR A 54 6.52 -2.47 -5.98
N LEU A 55 5.43 -2.57 -5.23
CA LEU A 55 4.25 -1.71 -5.41
C LEU A 55 4.15 -0.68 -4.30
N ASP A 56 3.90 0.57 -4.67
CA ASP A 56 3.32 1.61 -3.82
C ASP A 56 2.12 2.28 -4.53
N ALA A 57 1.44 3.18 -3.82
CA ALA A 57 0.22 3.78 -4.33
C ALA A 57 0.46 4.76 -5.48
N ASP A 58 1.54 5.52 -5.42
CA ASP A 58 1.88 6.49 -6.46
C ASP A 58 2.27 5.74 -7.76
N LEU A 59 3.07 4.68 -7.65
CA LEU A 59 3.41 3.80 -8.77
C LEU A 59 2.21 3.19 -9.48
N LEU A 60 1.19 2.77 -8.73
CA LEU A 60 -0.02 2.20 -9.30
C LEU A 60 -0.76 3.19 -10.20
N LEU A 61 -0.79 4.47 -9.80
CA LEU A 61 -1.45 5.53 -10.56
C LEU A 61 -0.60 6.01 -11.73
N ASP A 62 0.67 6.26 -11.48
CA ASP A 62 1.59 6.85 -12.45
C ASP A 62 1.86 5.88 -13.62
N THR A 63 2.07 4.60 -13.34
CA THR A 63 2.32 3.59 -14.37
C THR A 63 1.16 3.46 -15.36
N GLY A 64 -0.08 3.48 -14.85
CA GLY A 64 -1.27 3.47 -15.71
C GLY A 64 -1.38 4.73 -16.56
N ALA A 65 -1.09 5.89 -15.99
CA ALA A 65 -1.16 7.17 -16.67
C ALA A 65 -0.03 7.38 -17.70
N GLU A 66 1.20 7.03 -17.35
CA GLU A 66 2.38 7.30 -18.18
C GLU A 66 2.62 6.23 -19.25
N HIS A 67 2.36 4.98 -18.93
CA HIS A 67 2.72 3.85 -19.78
C HIS A 67 1.53 3.02 -20.25
N GLY A 68 0.34 3.23 -19.70
CA GLY A 68 -0.84 2.41 -20.00
C GLY A 68 -0.70 0.96 -19.53
N VAL A 69 0.19 0.70 -18.58
CA VAL A 69 0.44 -0.64 -18.00
C VAL A 69 -0.42 -0.83 -16.76
N GLU A 70 -1.18 -1.91 -16.73
CA GLU A 70 -1.92 -2.36 -15.55
C GLU A 70 -0.99 -3.14 -14.62
N LEU A 71 -0.76 -2.62 -13.42
CA LEU A 71 0.02 -3.32 -12.38
C LEU A 71 -0.90 -4.23 -11.57
N ILE A 72 -0.53 -5.50 -11.47
CA ILE A 72 -1.20 -6.49 -10.61
C ILE A 72 -0.22 -6.97 -9.56
N SER A 73 -0.61 -6.86 -8.29
CA SER A 73 0.22 -7.26 -7.16
C SER A 73 -0.64 -7.86 -6.05
N PRO A 74 -0.12 -8.83 -5.29
CA PRO A 74 -0.77 -9.28 -4.07
C PRO A 74 -0.92 -8.12 -3.08
N ILE A 75 -2.07 -8.06 -2.39
CA ILE A 75 -2.26 -7.10 -1.29
C ILE A 75 -1.34 -7.49 -0.14
N ARG A 76 -0.60 -6.51 0.40
CA ARG A 76 0.18 -6.73 1.62
C ARG A 76 -0.77 -7.06 2.78
N PRO A 77 -0.58 -8.19 3.47
CA PRO A 77 -1.40 -8.53 4.62
C PRO A 77 -1.23 -7.47 5.72
N ASP A 78 -2.30 -7.23 6.47
CA ASP A 78 -2.21 -6.39 7.67
C ASP A 78 -1.25 -7.02 8.67
N ALA A 79 -0.13 -6.33 8.93
CA ALA A 79 0.89 -6.76 9.87
C ALA A 79 0.59 -6.36 11.32
N SER A 80 -0.55 -5.73 11.58
CA SER A 80 -0.95 -5.34 12.93
C SER A 80 -1.03 -6.55 13.87
N TRP A 81 -0.86 -6.29 15.16
CA TRP A 81 -0.97 -7.37 16.15
C TRP A 81 -2.39 -7.93 16.23
N GLN A 82 -3.40 -7.12 15.93
CA GLN A 82 -4.80 -7.53 15.88
C GLN A 82 -5.02 -8.56 14.76
N ALA A 83 -4.58 -8.25 13.55
CA ALA A 83 -4.70 -9.15 12.42
C ALA A 83 -3.94 -10.46 12.66
N LYS A 84 -2.72 -10.38 13.19
CA LYS A 84 -1.90 -11.57 13.52
C LYS A 84 -2.51 -12.44 14.60
N ALA A 85 -3.14 -11.84 15.60
CA ALA A 85 -3.76 -12.55 16.72
C ALA A 85 -5.20 -13.03 16.42
N GLY A 86 -5.81 -12.53 15.33
CA GLY A 86 -7.24 -12.71 15.05
C GLY A 86 -8.14 -12.15 16.15
N GLN A 87 -7.66 -11.14 16.87
CA GLN A 87 -8.34 -10.56 18.03
C GLN A 87 -8.20 -9.05 18.03
N GLY A 88 -9.20 -8.36 18.61
CA GLY A 88 -9.23 -6.90 18.65
C GLY A 88 -9.74 -6.30 17.35
N TYR A 89 -9.52 -4.99 17.21
CA TYR A 89 -10.00 -4.21 16.07
C TYR A 89 -8.82 -3.82 15.20
N ASP A 90 -8.62 -4.55 14.11
CA ASP A 90 -7.70 -4.15 13.04
C ASP A 90 -8.28 -2.98 12.23
N ILE A 91 -7.58 -2.54 11.19
CA ILE A 91 -8.02 -1.38 10.41
C ILE A 91 -9.32 -1.61 9.65
N SER A 92 -9.64 -2.84 9.28
CA SER A 92 -10.86 -3.19 8.53
C SER A 92 -12.13 -3.02 9.37
N ALA A 93 -11.99 -3.04 10.70
CA ALA A 93 -13.09 -2.82 11.63
C ALA A 93 -13.52 -1.35 11.74
N PHE A 94 -12.75 -0.41 11.15
CA PHE A 94 -13.05 1.02 11.20
C PHE A 94 -13.70 1.48 9.89
N ALA A 95 -14.77 2.28 9.98
CA ALA A 95 -15.36 2.95 8.83
C ALA A 95 -14.61 4.26 8.56
N ILE A 96 -14.07 4.39 7.35
CA ILE A 96 -13.27 5.55 6.94
C ILE A 96 -14.06 6.33 5.90
N ASP A 97 -14.38 7.57 6.23
CA ASP A 97 -14.95 8.54 5.30
C ASP A 97 -13.82 9.49 4.87
N TRP A 98 -13.34 9.29 3.65
CA TRP A 98 -12.21 10.04 3.10
C TRP A 98 -12.61 11.47 2.71
N ASP A 99 -13.85 11.66 2.26
CA ASP A 99 -14.35 12.97 1.83
C ASP A 99 -14.62 13.86 3.05
N ALA A 100 -15.24 13.29 4.08
CA ALA A 100 -15.47 14.00 5.35
C ALA A 100 -14.22 14.04 6.25
N GLN A 101 -13.16 13.29 5.92
CA GLN A 101 -11.94 13.16 6.72
C GLN A 101 -12.22 12.70 8.16
N VAL A 102 -13.09 11.70 8.30
CA VAL A 102 -13.53 11.16 9.59
C VAL A 102 -13.38 9.64 9.60
N VAL A 103 -12.92 9.13 10.74
CA VAL A 103 -12.89 7.67 11.02
C VAL A 103 -13.89 7.37 12.13
N THR A 104 -14.74 6.39 11.91
CA THR A 104 -15.66 5.87 12.92
C THR A 104 -15.13 4.53 13.43
N CYS A 105 -14.91 4.42 14.75
CA CYS A 105 -14.44 3.18 15.36
C CYS A 105 -15.59 2.15 15.49
N PRO A 106 -15.28 0.86 15.75
CA PRO A 106 -16.30 -0.19 15.93
C PRO A 106 -17.31 0.06 17.05
N GLN A 107 -16.99 0.95 17.99
CA GLN A 107 -17.91 1.39 19.06
C GLN A 107 -18.73 2.64 18.68
N GLY A 108 -18.68 3.10 17.43
CA GLY A 108 -19.43 4.24 16.93
C GLY A 108 -18.84 5.61 17.24
N HIS A 109 -17.66 5.69 17.88
CA HIS A 109 -17.03 6.99 18.14
C HIS A 109 -16.32 7.50 16.88
N LYS A 110 -16.47 8.79 16.62
CA LYS A 110 -15.81 9.48 15.51
C LYS A 110 -14.45 10.04 15.94
N SER A 111 -13.50 10.05 15.02
CA SER A 111 -12.23 10.74 15.21
C SER A 111 -12.44 12.25 15.36
N VAL A 112 -11.65 12.88 16.23
CA VAL A 112 -11.68 14.33 16.45
C VAL A 112 -10.63 15.05 15.61
N ASN A 113 -9.60 14.34 15.17
CA ASN A 113 -8.55 14.89 14.32
C ASN A 113 -8.24 13.94 13.18
N TRP A 114 -7.93 14.54 12.03
CA TRP A 114 -7.42 13.90 10.84
C TRP A 114 -6.10 14.57 10.49
N LEU A 115 -4.98 13.90 10.73
CA LEU A 115 -3.64 14.47 10.62
C LEU A 115 -2.90 13.79 9.47
N PRO A 116 -2.86 14.42 8.27
CA PRO A 116 -2.04 13.92 7.19
C PRO A 116 -0.55 14.09 7.51
N GLY A 117 0.25 13.19 7.06
CA GLY A 117 1.69 13.20 7.25
C GLY A 117 2.40 12.26 6.29
N VAL A 118 3.71 12.21 6.42
CA VAL A 118 4.58 11.32 5.67
C VAL A 118 5.42 10.57 6.67
N ASP A 119 5.60 9.27 6.49
CA ASP A 119 6.51 8.48 7.34
C ASP A 119 7.98 8.70 6.94
N ASP A 120 8.89 8.10 7.69
CA ASP A 120 10.35 8.22 7.46
C ASP A 120 10.80 7.63 6.11
N TRP A 121 9.92 6.89 5.44
CA TRP A 121 10.15 6.25 4.14
C TRP A 121 9.48 7.00 2.98
N GLY A 122 8.88 8.19 3.25
CA GLY A 122 8.18 8.97 2.23
C GLY A 122 6.73 8.51 1.97
N THR A 123 6.21 7.49 2.68
CA THR A 123 4.85 7.01 2.46
C THR A 123 3.81 7.96 3.06
N LYS A 124 2.86 8.39 2.25
CA LYS A 124 1.73 9.22 2.71
C LYS A 124 0.86 8.42 3.67
N ARG A 125 0.60 9.00 4.82
CA ARG A 125 -0.24 8.41 5.88
C ARG A 125 -1.18 9.44 6.48
N VAL A 126 -2.21 8.98 7.14
CA VAL A 126 -3.11 9.82 7.95
C VAL A 126 -3.19 9.23 9.35
N GLN A 127 -3.09 10.05 10.35
CA GLN A 127 -3.34 9.67 11.72
C GLN A 127 -4.71 10.20 12.17
N ALA A 128 -5.64 9.29 12.42
CA ALA A 128 -6.95 9.62 13.01
C ALA A 128 -6.86 9.51 14.53
N VAL A 129 -7.17 10.59 15.23
CA VAL A 129 -7.12 10.66 16.70
C VAL A 129 -8.52 10.66 17.27
N PHE A 130 -8.74 9.89 18.35
CA PHE A 130 -10.00 9.80 19.05
C PHE A 130 -9.89 10.49 20.42
N ALA A 131 -10.91 11.29 20.79
CA ALA A 131 -10.92 12.06 22.04
C ALA A 131 -11.08 11.18 23.30
N ASP A 132 -11.69 10.04 23.14
CA ASP A 132 -12.08 9.19 24.27
C ASP A 132 -10.89 8.44 24.85
N ARG A 133 -10.34 8.95 25.95
CA ARG A 133 -9.27 8.32 26.71
C ARG A 133 -9.79 7.19 27.63
N VAL A 134 -11.09 7.11 27.86
CA VAL A 134 -11.74 6.20 28.81
C VAL A 134 -12.53 5.10 28.10
N CYS A 135 -12.29 4.86 26.83
CA CYS A 135 -12.96 3.82 26.07
C CYS A 135 -12.67 2.43 26.66
N PRO A 136 -13.70 1.66 27.10
CA PRO A 136 -13.52 0.33 27.68
C PRO A 136 -12.91 -0.67 26.67
N SER A 137 -13.12 -0.46 25.37
CA SER A 137 -12.58 -1.30 24.31
C SER A 137 -11.21 -0.85 23.79
N ARG A 138 -10.55 0.10 24.45
CA ARG A 138 -9.29 0.67 23.98
C ARG A 138 -8.20 -0.37 23.80
N SER A 139 -8.10 -1.35 24.68
CA SER A 139 -7.10 -2.43 24.60
C SER A 139 -7.24 -3.29 23.34
N LEU A 140 -8.45 -3.35 22.76
CA LEU A 140 -8.71 -4.02 21.49
C LEU A 140 -8.27 -3.18 20.29
N CYS A 141 -8.20 -1.86 20.43
CA CYS A 141 -7.86 -0.93 19.34
C CYS A 141 -6.37 -0.65 19.28
N THR A 142 -5.74 -0.26 20.39
CA THR A 142 -4.39 0.26 20.38
C THR A 142 -3.64 -0.01 21.68
N ARG A 143 -2.32 -0.21 21.57
CA ARG A 143 -1.37 -0.27 22.69
C ARG A 143 -0.65 1.08 22.89
N ALA A 144 -0.88 2.05 22.01
CA ALA A 144 -0.28 3.38 22.09
C ALA A 144 -0.79 4.16 23.30
N LYS A 145 0.05 5.09 23.83
CA LYS A 145 -0.36 6.00 24.92
C LYS A 145 -1.47 6.95 24.52
N VAL A 146 -1.49 7.37 23.26
CA VAL A 146 -2.53 8.23 22.65
C VAL A 146 -3.50 7.34 21.89
N ALA A 147 -4.80 7.60 22.02
CA ALA A 147 -5.84 6.88 21.27
C ALA A 147 -5.86 7.38 19.83
N SER A 148 -5.04 6.80 18.99
CA SER A 148 -4.94 7.14 17.57
C SER A 148 -4.89 5.89 16.71
N ARG A 149 -5.33 6.03 15.46
CA ARG A 149 -5.15 5.04 14.40
C ARG A 149 -4.40 5.65 13.25
N GLU A 150 -3.41 4.94 12.78
CA GLU A 150 -2.71 5.26 11.55
C GLU A 150 -3.43 4.59 10.37
N LEU A 151 -3.70 5.39 9.36
CA LEU A 151 -4.34 4.99 8.11
C LEU A 151 -3.34 5.24 6.98
N ARG A 152 -3.22 4.31 6.06
CA ARG A 152 -2.50 4.55 4.82
C ARG A 152 -3.44 5.14 3.79
N HIS A 153 -2.90 5.88 2.84
CA HIS A 153 -3.69 6.63 1.85
C HIS A 153 -4.64 5.72 1.05
N PRO A 154 -5.85 6.21 0.63
CA PRO A 154 -6.91 5.41 0.01
C PRO A 154 -6.53 4.72 -1.30
N ASN A 155 -5.51 5.20 -1.99
CA ASN A 155 -5.03 4.57 -3.21
C ASN A 155 -4.57 3.11 -3.01
N TYR A 156 -4.29 2.71 -1.77
CA TYR A 156 -4.07 1.31 -1.39
C TYR A 156 -5.37 0.49 -1.26
N VAL A 157 -6.52 1.14 -1.12
CA VAL A 157 -7.82 0.49 -0.88
C VAL A 157 -8.65 0.37 -2.17
N ARG A 158 -8.35 1.16 -3.20
CA ARG A 158 -9.07 1.16 -4.49
C ARG A 158 -8.48 0.25 -5.55
N ALA A 159 -7.42 -0.49 -5.25
CA ALA A 159 -6.76 -1.38 -6.19
C ALA A 159 -7.29 -2.84 -6.12
N VAL A 160 -8.56 -3.02 -5.72
CA VAL A 160 -9.27 -4.31 -5.80
C VAL A 160 -10.57 -4.11 -6.54
#